data_fb1f97b9081026ca2d33863d7c53e655
#
_entry.id   fb1f97b9081026ca2d33863d7c53e655
#
_cell.length_a   1.000
_cell.length_b   1.000
_cell.length_c   1.000
_cell.angle_alpha   90.00
_cell.angle_beta   90.00
_cell.angle_gamma   90.00
#
_symmetry.space_group_name_H-M   'P 1'
#
loop_
_entity.id
_entity.type
_entity.pdbx_description
1 polymer ?
#
loop_
_entity_poly.entity_id
_entity_poly.type
_entity_poly.pdbx_seq_one_letter_code
_entity_poly.pdbx_strand_id
1 'polypeptide(L)'
;MKKTVMAMLTLLALTTASAQESKTPLVYDVENTGSKFAAPTMPAADQLPVIRELPDALEGVKKFKGWAKRRSDIGHMIQHYGIGTKPAVKPEQVKARMDGDTLVVDVTVGQEVLTLKSHIRYPKTGQAPYALMIGTDMIALPRQLFEDRPIATATFVSAQVNDYKQFGKHHDRGEHNFDRLYPDLKDNGAYSMWAWGMSRLIDGLQQLGPEVTKIDTKHIGVTGCSYAGKMALYCGAFDERIALVIAQEPGGGGAAAWRKSHESTLAGKNLEDIDKTDYHWFLESQKENFRGDSVYRLPYDQHELCAMVCPRALLLLGNPDYEWLADGSMLPSAEAAKKVWERFGIGDRMGWSIVGKHGHCRLPETQFPEVQAFIDRFLLGRDVKTDNIKRVEDL
;
A
#
# COMPACT_ATOMS: atom_id res chain seq x y z
N MET A 1 -67.94 0.89 44.06
CA MET A 1 -66.92 -0.01 43.47
C MET A 1 -66.26 0.74 42.29
N LYS A 2 -65.10 1.36 42.52
CA LYS A 2 -64.33 2.10 41.48
C LYS A 2 -63.18 1.20 41.09
N LYS A 3 -63.11 0.75 39.83
CA LYS A 3 -61.97 0.02 39.24
C LYS A 3 -60.96 0.99 38.72
N THR A 4 -59.81 1.05 39.32
CA THR A 4 -58.63 1.81 38.88
C THR A 4 -57.88 0.99 37.85
N VAL A 5 -57.78 1.47 36.61
CA VAL A 5 -56.98 0.89 35.57
C VAL A 5 -55.59 1.55 35.67
N MET A 6 -54.59 0.76 35.96
CA MET A 6 -53.20 1.19 36.03
C MET A 6 -52.57 0.99 34.62
N ALA A 7 -52.31 2.06 33.94
CA ALA A 7 -51.61 2.03 32.66
C ALA A 7 -50.10 1.94 32.92
N MET A 8 -49.50 0.88 32.46
CA MET A 8 -48.05 0.60 32.53
C MET A 8 -47.39 1.24 31.28
N LEU A 9 -46.73 2.40 31.44
CA LEU A 9 -45.90 2.97 30.41
C LEU A 9 -44.56 2.24 30.39
N THR A 10 -44.33 1.45 29.32
CA THR A 10 -43.05 0.88 29.04
C THR A 10 -42.20 1.94 28.31
N LEU A 11 -41.22 2.50 29.02
CA LEU A 11 -40.21 3.37 28.43
C LEU A 11 -39.20 2.49 27.61
N LEU A 12 -39.30 2.52 26.28
CA LEU A 12 -38.23 2.01 25.43
C LEU A 12 -37.07 3.00 25.47
N ALA A 13 -36.02 2.67 26.21
CA ALA A 13 -34.74 3.35 26.12
C ALA A 13 -34.08 2.99 24.79
N LEU A 14 -34.17 3.85 23.80
CA LEU A 14 -33.34 3.82 22.60
C LEU A 14 -31.91 4.17 23.04
N THR A 15 -31.09 3.17 23.24
CA THR A 15 -29.64 3.35 23.34
C THR A 15 -29.11 3.67 21.96
N THR A 16 -28.96 4.95 21.64
CA THR A 16 -28.12 5.40 20.54
C THR A 16 -26.69 5.05 20.93
N ALA A 17 -26.17 3.96 20.38
CA ALA A 17 -24.75 3.70 20.38
C ALA A 17 -24.12 4.80 19.48
N SER A 18 -23.66 5.89 20.08
CA SER A 18 -22.76 6.82 19.42
C SER A 18 -21.50 6.03 19.09
N ALA A 19 -21.23 5.81 17.81
CA ALA A 19 -19.95 5.30 17.38
C ALA A 19 -18.87 6.27 17.91
N GLN A 20 -18.11 5.80 18.90
CA GLN A 20 -16.99 6.57 19.44
C GLN A 20 -15.98 6.68 18.31
N GLU A 21 -15.79 7.87 17.74
CA GLU A 21 -14.77 8.12 16.72
C GLU A 21 -13.45 7.55 17.21
N SER A 22 -12.87 6.66 16.41
CA SER A 22 -11.61 6.02 16.75
C SER A 22 -10.53 7.08 16.94
N LYS A 23 -9.91 7.14 18.12
CA LYS A 23 -8.76 8.01 18.40
C LYS A 23 -7.53 7.67 17.57
N THR A 24 -7.58 6.62 16.77
CA THR A 24 -6.50 6.16 15.91
C THR A 24 -6.44 7.02 14.65
N PRO A 25 -5.33 7.73 14.39
CA PRO A 25 -5.21 8.60 13.23
C PRO A 25 -5.37 7.82 11.93
N LEU A 26 -5.89 8.48 10.88
CA LEU A 26 -5.91 7.90 9.54
C LEU A 26 -4.52 7.98 8.90
N VAL A 27 -3.78 9.06 9.14
CA VAL A 27 -2.52 9.35 8.45
C VAL A 27 -1.55 10.05 9.40
N TYR A 28 -0.27 10.00 9.09
CA TYR A 28 0.78 10.67 9.84
C TYR A 28 1.44 11.79 9.03
N ASP A 29 2.19 12.67 9.70
CA ASP A 29 2.95 13.76 9.06
C ASP A 29 4.36 13.34 8.65
N VAL A 30 4.77 12.14 9.05
CA VAL A 30 6.11 11.60 8.84
C VAL A 30 6.06 10.33 8.00
N GLU A 31 7.09 10.11 7.22
CA GLU A 31 7.25 8.94 6.37
C GLU A 31 7.22 7.63 7.17
N ASN A 32 7.86 7.61 8.34
CA ASN A 32 7.95 6.42 9.18
C ASN A 32 7.94 6.79 10.69
N THR A 33 6.85 6.49 11.38
CA THR A 33 6.73 6.68 12.83
C THR A 33 7.65 5.77 13.63
N GLY A 34 8.12 4.68 13.00
CA GLY A 34 9.02 3.69 13.59
C GLY A 34 10.51 3.96 13.38
N SER A 35 10.89 5.07 12.72
CA SER A 35 12.28 5.36 12.30
C SER A 35 13.32 5.36 13.43
N LYS A 36 12.90 5.59 14.69
CA LYS A 36 13.75 5.58 15.87
C LYS A 36 14.00 4.18 16.47
N PHE A 37 13.24 3.17 16.05
CA PHE A 37 13.44 1.83 16.57
C PHE A 37 14.60 1.14 15.84
N ALA A 38 15.46 0.48 16.63
CA ALA A 38 16.50 -0.36 16.05
C ALA A 38 15.89 -1.52 15.27
N ALA A 39 16.55 -1.92 14.19
CA ALA A 39 16.19 -3.12 13.45
C ALA A 39 16.25 -4.35 14.39
N PRO A 40 15.34 -5.31 14.23
CA PRO A 40 15.45 -6.58 14.94
C PRO A 40 16.67 -7.35 14.44
N THR A 41 17.07 -8.39 15.18
CA THR A 41 18.10 -9.32 14.70
C THR A 41 17.62 -9.99 13.41
N MET A 42 18.50 -10.04 12.41
CA MET A 42 18.27 -10.66 11.10
C MET A 42 19.17 -11.89 10.97
N PRO A 43 18.72 -13.10 11.36
CA PRO A 43 19.50 -14.32 11.21
C PRO A 43 19.77 -14.63 9.73
N ALA A 44 20.82 -15.39 9.43
CA ALA A 44 20.99 -15.96 8.10
C ALA A 44 19.78 -16.87 7.75
N ALA A 45 19.46 -16.97 6.47
CA ALA A 45 18.24 -17.67 6.02
C ALA A 45 18.15 -19.13 6.47
N ASP A 46 19.28 -19.83 6.55
CA ASP A 46 19.39 -21.20 7.02
C ASP A 46 19.15 -21.37 8.53
N GLN A 47 19.30 -20.29 9.30
CA GLN A 47 19.07 -20.24 10.75
C GLN A 47 17.63 -19.89 11.11
N LEU A 48 16.81 -19.45 10.13
CA LEU A 48 15.42 -19.10 10.36
C LEU A 48 14.56 -20.37 10.59
N PRO A 49 13.59 -20.33 11.50
CA PRO A 49 12.69 -21.46 11.76
C PRO A 49 11.79 -21.74 10.54
N VAL A 50 11.37 -22.99 10.41
CA VAL A 50 10.34 -23.37 9.42
C VAL A 50 8.97 -23.11 10.02
N ILE A 51 8.21 -22.19 9.43
CA ILE A 51 6.85 -21.81 9.83
C ILE A 51 5.94 -21.96 8.61
N ARG A 52 5.07 -22.96 8.60
CA ARG A 52 4.18 -23.26 7.47
C ARG A 52 2.97 -22.32 7.44
N GLU A 53 2.51 -21.89 8.60
CA GLU A 53 1.42 -20.94 8.73
C GLU A 53 1.90 -19.53 8.36
N LEU A 54 0.95 -18.61 8.05
CA LEU A 54 1.28 -17.21 7.89
C LEU A 54 1.78 -16.66 9.25
N PRO A 55 2.92 -15.93 9.26
CA PRO A 55 3.40 -15.29 10.49
C PRO A 55 2.34 -14.39 11.16
N ASP A 56 2.42 -14.21 12.47
CA ASP A 56 1.49 -13.33 13.19
C ASP A 56 1.93 -11.86 13.04
N ALA A 57 1.24 -11.10 12.21
CA ALA A 57 1.51 -9.68 12.05
C ALA A 57 1.36 -8.88 13.35
N LEU A 58 0.63 -9.42 14.34
CA LEU A 58 0.41 -8.81 15.67
C LEU A 58 1.33 -9.37 16.74
N GLU A 59 2.35 -10.15 16.41
CA GLU A 59 3.27 -10.74 17.38
C GLU A 59 3.77 -9.69 18.38
N GLY A 60 3.56 -9.94 19.67
CA GLY A 60 3.93 -9.05 20.77
C GLY A 60 3.07 -7.78 20.92
N VAL A 61 2.10 -7.53 20.02
CA VAL A 61 1.26 -6.32 20.02
C VAL A 61 -0.05 -6.54 20.76
N LYS A 62 -0.18 -5.93 21.93
CA LYS A 62 -1.43 -5.97 22.73
C LYS A 62 -2.34 -4.76 22.50
N LYS A 63 -1.76 -3.59 22.21
CA LYS A 63 -2.47 -2.30 22.05
C LYS A 63 -1.87 -1.51 20.89
N PHE A 64 -2.63 -0.59 20.32
CA PHE A 64 -2.22 0.24 19.17
C PHE A 64 -0.86 0.93 19.36
N LYS A 65 -0.54 1.41 20.57
CA LYS A 65 0.78 2.06 20.84
C LYS A 65 1.99 1.16 20.57
N GLY A 66 1.83 -0.17 20.53
CA GLY A 66 2.89 -1.13 20.19
C GLY A 66 3.04 -1.35 18.68
N TRP A 67 2.08 -0.88 17.89
CA TRP A 67 2.05 -1.16 16.46
C TRP A 67 3.19 -0.51 15.69
N ALA A 68 3.56 0.74 16.00
CA ALA A 68 4.65 1.42 15.30
C ALA A 68 5.99 0.65 15.38
N LYS A 69 6.29 0.00 16.53
CA LYS A 69 7.48 -0.85 16.68
C LYS A 69 7.37 -2.12 15.84
N ARG A 70 6.25 -2.85 15.93
CA ARG A 70 6.05 -4.09 15.16
C ARG A 70 6.05 -3.82 13.66
N ARG A 71 5.34 -2.76 13.21
CA ARG A 71 5.36 -2.32 11.81
C ARG A 71 6.79 -2.02 11.33
N SER A 72 7.60 -1.37 12.16
CA SER A 72 9.01 -1.11 11.87
C SER A 72 9.81 -2.41 11.74
N ASP A 73 9.58 -3.40 12.61
CA ASP A 73 10.25 -4.70 12.55
C ASP A 73 9.89 -5.45 11.25
N ILE A 74 8.61 -5.48 10.89
CA ILE A 74 8.13 -6.06 9.63
C ILE A 74 8.80 -5.35 8.45
N GLY A 75 8.83 -4.02 8.44
CA GLY A 75 9.48 -3.25 7.40
C GLY A 75 10.97 -3.53 7.25
N HIS A 76 11.69 -3.74 8.37
CA HIS A 76 13.08 -4.16 8.32
C HIS A 76 13.25 -5.58 7.76
N MET A 77 12.38 -6.53 8.12
CA MET A 77 12.42 -7.88 7.57
C MET A 77 12.15 -7.89 6.06
N ILE A 78 11.14 -7.17 5.60
CA ILE A 78 10.83 -7.06 4.16
C ILE A 78 12.00 -6.44 3.40
N GLN A 79 12.64 -5.41 3.93
CA GLN A 79 13.82 -4.81 3.31
C GLN A 79 14.99 -5.78 3.27
N HIS A 80 15.31 -6.43 4.39
CA HIS A 80 16.49 -7.28 4.50
C HIS A 80 16.39 -8.54 3.64
N TYR A 81 15.23 -9.19 3.63
CA TYR A 81 15.07 -10.49 2.96
C TYR A 81 14.37 -10.42 1.61
N GLY A 82 13.76 -9.29 1.27
CA GLY A 82 12.88 -9.21 0.09
C GLY A 82 13.27 -8.16 -0.94
N ILE A 83 13.30 -6.89 -0.57
CA ILE A 83 13.36 -5.80 -1.56
C ILE A 83 14.62 -4.93 -1.51
N GLY A 84 15.44 -5.06 -0.49
CA GLY A 84 16.57 -4.15 -0.25
C GLY A 84 16.19 -2.90 0.56
N THR A 85 17.17 -2.10 0.88
CA THR A 85 17.06 -0.97 1.81
C THR A 85 16.42 0.25 1.13
N LYS A 86 15.39 0.82 1.74
CA LYS A 86 14.86 2.16 1.43
C LYS A 86 15.61 3.19 2.28
N PRO A 87 16.58 3.96 1.72
CA PRO A 87 17.38 4.88 2.50
C PRO A 87 16.56 6.07 3.00
N ALA A 88 16.86 6.50 4.23
CA ALA A 88 16.30 7.72 4.78
C ALA A 88 16.88 8.96 4.07
N VAL A 89 16.05 10.00 3.93
CA VAL A 89 16.46 11.29 3.34
C VAL A 89 16.18 12.38 4.36
N LYS A 90 17.14 13.29 4.54
CA LYS A 90 16.98 14.43 5.41
C LYS A 90 16.27 15.58 4.69
N PRO A 91 15.51 16.43 5.40
CA PRO A 91 14.78 17.54 4.75
C PRO A 91 15.67 18.49 3.93
N GLU A 92 16.92 18.73 4.38
CA GLU A 92 17.86 19.59 3.67
C GLU A 92 18.38 19.03 2.35
N GLN A 93 18.20 17.72 2.11
CA GLN A 93 18.56 17.06 0.85
C GLN A 93 17.49 17.23 -0.23
N VAL A 94 16.31 17.72 0.12
CA VAL A 94 15.16 17.86 -0.79
C VAL A 94 14.95 19.33 -1.09
N LYS A 95 14.82 19.66 -2.38
CA LYS A 95 14.38 20.98 -2.85
C LYS A 95 13.23 20.81 -3.84
N ALA A 96 12.11 21.45 -3.53
CA ALA A 96 10.92 21.38 -4.37
C ALA A 96 10.57 22.74 -4.95
N ARG A 97 9.94 22.71 -6.12
CA ARG A 97 9.34 23.88 -6.79
C ARG A 97 8.17 23.43 -7.67
N MET A 98 7.28 24.38 -7.97
CA MET A 98 6.30 24.20 -9.04
C MET A 98 6.82 24.84 -10.34
N ASP A 99 6.65 24.14 -11.45
CA ASP A 99 6.85 24.63 -12.80
C ASP A 99 5.50 24.50 -13.54
N GLY A 100 4.72 25.57 -13.54
CA GLY A 100 3.29 25.51 -13.85
C GLY A 100 2.57 24.52 -12.91
N ASP A 101 1.90 23.55 -13.49
CA ASP A 101 1.22 22.49 -12.75
C ASP A 101 2.12 21.24 -12.51
N THR A 102 3.42 21.36 -12.74
CA THR A 102 4.38 20.26 -12.52
C THR A 102 5.15 20.47 -11.23
N LEU A 103 5.00 19.54 -10.31
CA LEU A 103 5.87 19.42 -9.14
C LEU A 103 7.24 18.92 -9.60
N VAL A 104 8.29 19.64 -9.25
CA VAL A 104 9.69 19.27 -9.49
C VAL A 104 10.40 19.14 -8.15
N VAL A 105 11.00 17.98 -7.92
CA VAL A 105 11.69 17.68 -6.66
C VAL A 105 13.11 17.23 -6.97
N ASP A 106 14.09 18.00 -6.52
CA ASP A 106 15.51 17.66 -6.60
C ASP A 106 15.96 17.05 -5.29
N VAL A 107 16.53 15.85 -5.34
CA VAL A 107 17.08 15.14 -4.18
C VAL A 107 18.58 15.05 -4.33
N THR A 108 19.32 15.61 -3.36
CA THR A 108 20.78 15.67 -3.36
C THR A 108 21.37 14.69 -2.36
N VAL A 109 22.24 13.79 -2.81
CA VAL A 109 23.00 12.87 -1.97
C VAL A 109 24.48 12.99 -2.33
N GLY A 110 25.30 13.46 -1.42
CA GLY A 110 26.70 13.79 -1.73
C GLY A 110 26.78 14.88 -2.81
N GLN A 111 27.36 14.54 -3.96
CA GLN A 111 27.46 15.44 -5.14
C GLN A 111 26.42 15.12 -6.22
N GLU A 112 25.69 14.02 -6.07
CA GLU A 112 24.68 13.57 -7.04
C GLU A 112 23.32 14.19 -6.78
N VAL A 113 22.60 14.48 -7.87
CA VAL A 113 21.23 15.01 -7.81
C VAL A 113 20.34 14.14 -8.69
N LEU A 114 19.19 13.75 -8.14
CA LEU A 114 18.10 13.13 -8.89
C LEU A 114 16.91 14.07 -8.90
N THR A 115 16.39 14.37 -10.08
CA THR A 115 15.21 15.21 -10.26
C THR A 115 13.99 14.38 -10.57
N LEU A 116 12.96 14.49 -9.76
CA LEU A 116 11.64 13.89 -9.97
C LEU A 116 10.68 14.97 -10.47
N LYS A 117 9.83 14.61 -11.44
CA LYS A 117 8.80 15.48 -11.98
C LYS A 117 7.46 14.75 -11.97
N SER A 118 6.41 15.41 -11.49
CA SER A 118 5.05 14.90 -11.49
C SER A 118 4.08 16.00 -11.86
N HIS A 119 3.36 15.82 -12.97
CA HIS A 119 2.34 16.78 -13.39
C HIS A 119 1.05 16.55 -12.61
N ILE A 120 0.55 17.60 -11.97
CA ILE A 120 -0.68 17.59 -11.18
C ILE A 120 -1.84 18.10 -12.07
N ARG A 121 -2.88 17.30 -12.17
CA ARG A 121 -4.13 17.69 -12.83
C ARG A 121 -5.16 18.05 -11.78
N TYR A 122 -5.51 19.32 -11.71
CA TYR A 122 -6.49 19.79 -10.74
C TYR A 122 -7.93 19.51 -11.20
N PRO A 123 -8.85 19.24 -10.26
CA PRO A 123 -10.25 19.01 -10.58
C PRO A 123 -10.92 20.32 -11.05
N LYS A 124 -12.02 20.17 -11.77
CA LYS A 124 -12.84 21.30 -12.21
C LYS A 124 -13.88 21.72 -11.14
N THR A 125 -14.06 20.90 -10.10
CA THR A 125 -15.06 21.07 -9.05
C THR A 125 -14.39 21.20 -7.68
N GLY A 126 -15.08 21.81 -6.72
CA GLY A 126 -14.59 22.02 -5.36
C GLY A 126 -13.62 23.20 -5.24
N GLN A 127 -12.96 23.27 -4.10
CA GLN A 127 -12.00 24.32 -3.74
C GLN A 127 -10.71 23.69 -3.18
N ALA A 128 -9.59 24.33 -3.44
CA ALA A 128 -8.31 23.95 -2.83
C ALA A 128 -8.33 24.20 -1.30
N PRO A 129 -7.54 23.44 -0.54
CA PRO A 129 -6.65 22.37 -1.01
C PRO A 129 -7.41 21.10 -1.36
N TYR A 130 -6.95 20.41 -2.40
CA TYR A 130 -7.57 19.18 -2.91
C TYR A 130 -6.90 17.92 -2.35
N ALA A 131 -7.68 16.87 -2.12
CA ALA A 131 -7.11 15.52 -2.01
C ALA A 131 -6.37 15.16 -3.31
N LEU A 132 -5.39 14.26 -3.21
CA LEU A 132 -4.57 13.85 -4.35
C LEU A 132 -4.60 12.33 -4.51
N MET A 133 -4.87 11.84 -5.74
CA MET A 133 -4.61 10.45 -6.11
C MET A 133 -3.36 10.38 -7.00
N ILE A 134 -2.35 9.64 -6.58
CA ILE A 134 -1.12 9.41 -7.35
C ILE A 134 -1.18 8.02 -7.98
N GLY A 135 -1.12 7.97 -9.31
CA GLY A 135 -0.94 6.71 -10.04
C GLY A 135 0.54 6.33 -10.12
N THR A 136 0.83 5.06 -9.89
CA THR A 136 2.16 4.50 -10.16
C THR A 136 2.26 4.18 -11.65
N ASP A 137 3.11 4.92 -12.37
CA ASP A 137 3.25 5.03 -13.82
C ASP A 137 2.00 5.55 -14.55
N MET A 138 0.83 5.17 -14.09
CA MET A 138 -0.46 5.66 -14.57
C MET A 138 -1.55 5.48 -13.53
N ILE A 139 -2.65 6.20 -13.66
CA ILE A 139 -3.88 5.90 -12.92
C ILE A 139 -4.65 4.87 -13.76
N ALA A 140 -4.60 3.60 -13.32
CA ALA A 140 -5.31 2.51 -13.98
C ALA A 140 -6.83 2.54 -13.69
N LEU A 141 -7.25 3.20 -12.62
CA LEU A 141 -8.66 3.37 -12.27
C LEU A 141 -9.39 4.23 -13.32
N PRO A 142 -10.62 3.86 -13.69
CA PRO A 142 -11.42 4.61 -14.66
C PRO A 142 -11.61 6.08 -14.29
N ARG A 143 -11.52 6.96 -15.27
CA ARG A 143 -11.62 8.41 -15.09
C ARG A 143 -12.94 8.84 -14.44
N GLN A 144 -14.03 8.13 -14.71
CA GLN A 144 -15.36 8.38 -14.13
C GLN A 144 -15.37 8.38 -12.60
N LEU A 145 -14.41 7.71 -11.96
CA LEU A 145 -14.27 7.70 -10.50
C LEU A 145 -13.79 9.03 -9.92
N PHE A 146 -13.29 9.94 -10.78
CA PHE A 146 -12.70 11.22 -10.38
C PHE A 146 -13.42 12.44 -10.95
N GLU A 147 -14.18 12.32 -12.05
CA GLU A 147 -14.72 13.46 -12.84
C GLU A 147 -15.56 14.45 -12.02
N ASP A 148 -16.39 13.93 -11.11
CA ASP A 148 -17.30 14.75 -10.28
C ASP A 148 -16.80 14.91 -8.83
N ARG A 149 -15.53 14.61 -8.59
CA ARG A 149 -14.92 14.69 -7.26
C ARG A 149 -13.85 15.76 -7.20
N PRO A 150 -13.73 16.50 -6.08
CA PRO A 150 -12.69 17.52 -5.87
C PRO A 150 -11.34 16.84 -5.54
N ILE A 151 -10.86 15.99 -6.43
CA ILE A 151 -9.61 15.22 -6.28
C ILE A 151 -8.68 15.59 -7.40
N ALA A 152 -7.48 16.08 -7.06
CA ALA A 152 -6.39 16.23 -7.99
C ALA A 152 -5.79 14.86 -8.31
N THR A 153 -5.21 14.74 -9.49
CA THR A 153 -4.52 13.51 -9.91
C THR A 153 -3.10 13.80 -10.36
N ALA A 154 -2.17 12.90 -10.03
CA ALA A 154 -0.78 13.00 -10.47
C ALA A 154 -0.25 11.61 -10.82
N THR A 155 0.92 11.55 -11.43
CA THR A 155 1.58 10.30 -11.76
C THR A 155 3.00 10.28 -11.19
N PHE A 156 3.33 9.26 -10.43
CA PHE A 156 4.71 8.90 -10.14
C PHE A 156 5.28 8.13 -11.33
N VAL A 157 6.23 8.73 -12.04
CA VAL A 157 6.92 8.11 -13.18
C VAL A 157 8.10 7.32 -12.63
N SER A 158 7.93 6.01 -12.46
CA SER A 158 8.90 5.12 -11.83
C SER A 158 10.26 5.11 -12.51
N ALA A 159 10.27 5.26 -13.84
CA ALA A 159 11.49 5.32 -14.65
C ALA A 159 12.43 6.49 -14.31
N GLN A 160 11.97 7.52 -13.62
CA GLN A 160 12.84 8.58 -13.12
C GLN A 160 13.76 8.11 -11.98
N VAL A 161 13.43 7.02 -11.34
CA VAL A 161 14.19 6.41 -10.24
C VAL A 161 14.89 5.14 -10.70
N ASN A 162 14.10 4.20 -11.19
CA ASN A 162 14.52 2.92 -11.74
C ASN A 162 13.66 2.64 -12.97
N ASP A 163 14.27 2.55 -14.14
CA ASP A 163 13.58 2.47 -15.42
C ASP A 163 13.27 1.03 -15.87
N TYR A 164 13.39 0.06 -14.96
CA TYR A 164 13.04 -1.32 -15.26
C TYR A 164 11.61 -1.43 -15.83
N LYS A 165 11.48 -2.24 -16.85
CA LYS A 165 10.22 -2.61 -17.51
C LYS A 165 10.22 -4.09 -17.84
N GLN A 166 9.13 -4.79 -17.60
CA GLN A 166 8.97 -6.20 -18.00
C GLN A 166 9.13 -6.41 -19.52
N PHE A 167 8.77 -5.40 -20.30
CA PHE A 167 8.86 -5.43 -21.74
C PHE A 167 9.53 -4.15 -22.26
N GLY A 168 10.55 -4.31 -23.07
CA GLY A 168 11.27 -3.18 -23.67
C GLY A 168 12.68 -3.02 -23.13
N LYS A 169 13.32 -1.93 -23.54
CA LYS A 169 14.69 -1.60 -23.08
C LYS A 169 14.65 -0.88 -21.75
N HIS A 170 15.55 -1.23 -20.88
CA HIS A 170 15.84 -0.59 -19.60
C HIS A 170 17.33 -0.74 -19.30
N HIS A 171 17.84 -0.06 -18.30
CA HIS A 171 19.17 -0.28 -17.76
C HIS A 171 19.22 -1.56 -16.93
N ASP A 172 20.39 -2.13 -16.78
CA ASP A 172 20.61 -3.29 -15.91
C ASP A 172 20.63 -2.84 -14.44
N ARG A 173 20.52 -3.81 -13.54
CA ARG A 173 20.64 -3.58 -12.09
C ARG A 173 22.00 -2.94 -11.78
N GLY A 174 21.99 -1.87 -10.98
CA GLY A 174 23.16 -1.07 -10.65
C GLY A 174 23.44 0.11 -11.58
N GLU A 175 22.62 0.29 -12.63
CA GLU A 175 22.78 1.37 -13.62
C GLU A 175 21.61 2.37 -13.64
N HIS A 176 20.64 2.22 -12.74
CA HIS A 176 19.51 3.13 -12.65
C HIS A 176 19.87 4.48 -12.02
N ASN A 177 19.03 5.48 -12.18
CA ASN A 177 19.25 6.80 -11.57
C ASN A 177 19.41 6.74 -10.04
N PHE A 178 18.67 5.85 -9.37
CA PHE A 178 18.80 5.61 -7.93
C PHE A 178 20.21 5.15 -7.55
N ASP A 179 20.83 4.29 -8.36
CA ASP A 179 22.13 3.67 -8.06
C ASP A 179 23.27 4.70 -8.09
N ARG A 180 23.11 5.81 -8.84
CA ARG A 180 24.06 6.92 -8.80
C ARG A 180 24.06 7.63 -7.45
N LEU A 181 22.88 7.76 -6.82
CA LEU A 181 22.76 8.37 -5.49
C LEU A 181 23.24 7.42 -4.37
N TYR A 182 23.01 6.13 -4.57
CA TYR A 182 23.23 5.10 -3.55
C TYR A 182 23.97 3.88 -4.16
N PRO A 183 25.23 4.02 -4.56
CA PRO A 183 25.99 2.95 -5.24
C PRO A 183 26.16 1.69 -4.37
N ASP A 184 26.12 1.83 -3.04
CA ASP A 184 26.17 0.70 -2.11
C ASP A 184 24.85 -0.09 -2.03
N LEU A 185 23.77 0.43 -2.63
CA LEU A 185 22.45 -0.20 -2.68
C LEU A 185 22.06 -0.69 -4.08
N LYS A 186 23.04 -0.86 -4.98
CA LYS A 186 22.85 -1.29 -6.37
C LYS A 186 22.15 -2.65 -6.51
N ASP A 187 22.20 -3.48 -5.48
CA ASP A 187 21.56 -4.81 -5.47
C ASP A 187 20.08 -4.75 -5.03
N ASN A 188 19.57 -3.57 -4.66
CA ASN A 188 18.17 -3.40 -4.29
C ASN A 188 17.22 -3.84 -5.40
N GLY A 189 16.07 -4.39 -5.00
CA GLY A 189 14.93 -4.57 -5.89
C GLY A 189 14.22 -3.25 -6.17
N ALA A 190 13.59 -3.15 -7.34
CA ALA A 190 12.94 -1.91 -7.80
C ALA A 190 11.86 -1.40 -6.83
N TYR A 191 11.16 -2.28 -6.10
CA TYR A 191 10.12 -1.83 -5.15
C TYR A 191 10.66 -0.99 -4.00
N SER A 192 11.89 -1.22 -3.50
CA SER A 192 12.49 -0.34 -2.51
C SER A 192 12.83 1.03 -3.10
N MET A 193 13.37 1.05 -4.34
CA MET A 193 13.74 2.26 -5.05
C MET A 193 12.51 3.10 -5.41
N TRP A 194 11.45 2.47 -5.92
CA TRP A 194 10.21 3.16 -6.28
C TRP A 194 9.45 3.70 -5.06
N ALA A 195 9.40 2.93 -3.96
CA ALA A 195 8.85 3.43 -2.70
C ALA A 195 9.62 4.63 -2.17
N TRP A 196 10.96 4.63 -2.32
CA TRP A 196 11.81 5.79 -2.00
C TRP A 196 11.42 7.01 -2.87
N GLY A 197 11.32 6.83 -4.18
CA GLY A 197 10.96 7.92 -5.11
C GLY A 197 9.58 8.53 -4.83
N MET A 198 8.57 7.70 -4.56
CA MET A 198 7.24 8.17 -4.18
C MET A 198 7.31 9.05 -2.93
N SER A 199 8.05 8.63 -1.92
CA SER A 199 8.22 9.42 -0.69
C SER A 199 8.86 10.78 -0.98
N ARG A 200 9.77 10.87 -1.94
CA ARG A 200 10.39 12.16 -2.32
C ARG A 200 9.41 13.12 -2.98
N LEU A 201 8.45 12.62 -3.76
CA LEU A 201 7.36 13.46 -4.26
C LEU A 201 6.51 14.02 -3.12
N ILE A 202 6.21 13.19 -2.11
CA ILE A 202 5.43 13.62 -0.93
C ILE A 202 6.22 14.65 -0.11
N ASP A 203 7.55 14.48 0.03
CA ASP A 203 8.41 15.49 0.66
C ASP A 203 8.28 16.84 -0.04
N GLY A 204 8.31 16.84 -1.38
CA GLY A 204 8.14 18.05 -2.17
C GLY A 204 6.79 18.74 -1.95
N LEU A 205 5.70 17.96 -1.90
CA LEU A 205 4.37 18.48 -1.59
C LEU A 205 4.30 19.11 -0.19
N GLN A 206 4.87 18.43 0.81
CA GLN A 206 4.91 18.94 2.18
C GLN A 206 5.79 20.19 2.32
N GLN A 207 6.95 20.21 1.64
CA GLN A 207 7.88 21.35 1.69
C GLN A 207 7.26 22.63 1.13
N LEU A 208 6.51 22.52 0.03
CA LEU A 208 5.86 23.66 -0.61
C LEU A 208 4.55 24.05 0.08
N GLY A 209 3.87 23.11 0.69
CA GLY A 209 2.60 23.32 1.38
C GLY A 209 1.39 23.55 0.44
N PRO A 210 0.19 23.56 1.01
CA PRO A 210 -1.07 23.63 0.26
C PRO A 210 -1.31 24.98 -0.44
N GLU A 211 -0.74 26.06 0.06
CA GLU A 211 -0.87 27.39 -0.57
C GLU A 211 -0.21 27.43 -1.95
N VAL A 212 0.89 26.70 -2.13
CA VAL A 212 1.62 26.63 -3.39
C VAL A 212 1.12 25.50 -4.27
N THR A 213 0.97 24.29 -3.71
CA THR A 213 0.61 23.08 -4.46
C THR A 213 -0.88 22.90 -4.65
N LYS A 214 -1.73 23.60 -3.89
CA LYS A 214 -3.18 23.39 -3.79
C LYS A 214 -3.58 21.96 -3.35
N ILE A 215 -2.66 21.20 -2.76
CA ILE A 215 -2.86 19.82 -2.33
C ILE A 215 -2.92 19.73 -0.81
N ASP A 216 -3.91 18.99 -0.33
CA ASP A 216 -4.00 18.57 1.07
C ASP A 216 -3.17 17.28 1.26
N THR A 217 -2.00 17.44 1.85
CA THR A 217 -1.08 16.31 2.08
C THR A 217 -1.55 15.32 3.14
N LYS A 218 -2.67 15.58 3.80
CA LYS A 218 -3.33 14.61 4.71
C LYS A 218 -4.24 13.63 3.96
N HIS A 219 -4.58 13.94 2.70
CA HIS A 219 -5.49 13.16 1.89
C HIS A 219 -4.84 12.75 0.56
N ILE A 220 -3.68 12.07 0.66
CA ILE A 220 -2.99 11.46 -0.48
C ILE A 220 -3.39 10.00 -0.60
N GLY A 221 -3.88 9.60 -1.77
CA GLY A 221 -4.07 8.22 -2.17
C GLY A 221 -3.03 7.78 -3.21
N VAL A 222 -2.70 6.49 -3.22
CA VAL A 222 -1.90 5.87 -4.28
C VAL A 222 -2.63 4.71 -4.90
N THR A 223 -2.47 4.51 -6.22
CA THR A 223 -3.09 3.42 -6.96
C THR A 223 -2.21 2.95 -8.11
N GLY A 224 -2.38 1.72 -8.51
CA GLY A 224 -1.75 1.10 -9.66
C GLY A 224 -2.34 -0.27 -9.93
N CYS A 225 -2.01 -0.87 -11.06
CA CYS A 225 -2.46 -2.20 -11.43
C CYS A 225 -1.31 -3.12 -11.79
N SER A 226 -1.43 -4.43 -11.51
CA SER A 226 -0.42 -5.43 -11.83
C SER A 226 0.90 -5.14 -11.10
N TYR A 227 2.05 -5.09 -11.78
CA TYR A 227 3.32 -4.69 -11.15
C TYR A 227 3.23 -3.28 -10.52
N ALA A 228 2.49 -2.36 -11.14
CA ALA A 228 2.23 -1.03 -10.59
C ALA A 228 1.26 -1.08 -9.40
N GLY A 229 0.38 -2.10 -9.31
CA GLY A 229 -0.43 -2.40 -8.13
C GLY A 229 0.42 -2.86 -6.94
N LYS A 230 1.42 -3.73 -7.19
CA LYS A 230 2.46 -4.06 -6.21
C LYS A 230 3.20 -2.79 -5.77
N MET A 231 3.65 -1.95 -6.72
CA MET A 231 4.34 -0.68 -6.44
C MET A 231 3.50 0.24 -5.54
N ALA A 232 2.21 0.40 -5.83
CA ALA A 232 1.31 1.21 -5.00
C ALA A 232 1.23 0.66 -3.57
N LEU A 233 1.18 -0.66 -3.41
CA LEU A 233 1.16 -1.30 -2.09
C LEU A 233 2.47 -1.07 -1.33
N TYR A 234 3.65 -1.25 -1.97
CA TYR A 234 4.94 -0.95 -1.35
C TYR A 234 5.07 0.53 -1.00
N CYS A 235 4.67 1.45 -1.89
CA CYS A 235 4.67 2.88 -1.59
C CYS A 235 3.84 3.18 -0.34
N GLY A 236 2.61 2.66 -0.26
CA GLY A 236 1.74 2.85 0.88
C GLY A 236 2.24 2.18 2.16
N ALA A 237 2.83 0.99 2.07
CA ALA A 237 3.40 0.29 3.21
C ALA A 237 4.60 1.05 3.82
N PHE A 238 5.43 1.65 2.98
CA PHE A 238 6.67 2.30 3.40
C PHE A 238 6.59 3.83 3.54
N ASP A 239 5.38 4.43 3.41
CA ASP A 239 5.16 5.85 3.68
C ASP A 239 3.83 6.08 4.42
N GLU A 240 3.92 6.46 5.69
CA GLU A 240 2.76 6.62 6.56
C GLU A 240 1.98 7.93 6.32
N ARG A 241 2.42 8.76 5.37
CA ARG A 241 1.72 9.97 4.92
C ARG A 241 0.66 9.67 3.83
N ILE A 242 0.64 8.46 3.29
CA ILE A 242 -0.34 8.01 2.31
C ILE A 242 -1.59 7.52 3.04
N ALA A 243 -2.71 8.23 2.87
CA ALA A 243 -3.97 7.97 3.56
C ALA A 243 -4.74 6.76 3.00
N LEU A 244 -4.64 6.53 1.69
CA LEU A 244 -5.37 5.46 0.99
C LEU A 244 -4.46 4.74 -0.02
N VAL A 245 -4.49 3.42 0.02
CA VAL A 245 -3.88 2.55 -1.00
C VAL A 245 -4.98 1.78 -1.70
N ILE A 246 -5.04 1.88 -3.03
CA ILE A 246 -5.88 1.03 -3.88
C ILE A 246 -4.96 0.23 -4.79
N ALA A 247 -4.71 -1.02 -4.44
CA ALA A 247 -3.86 -1.92 -5.21
C ALA A 247 -4.74 -2.83 -6.08
N GLN A 248 -4.73 -2.58 -7.39
CA GLN A 248 -5.49 -3.37 -8.35
C GLN A 248 -4.63 -4.52 -8.87
N GLU A 249 -5.15 -5.73 -8.77
CA GLU A 249 -4.56 -6.96 -9.31
C GLU A 249 -3.05 -7.11 -8.97
N PRO A 250 -2.66 -6.93 -7.68
CA PRO A 250 -1.24 -6.86 -7.31
C PRO A 250 -0.52 -8.21 -7.34
N GLY A 251 -1.24 -9.32 -7.34
CA GLY A 251 -0.69 -10.66 -7.51
C GLY A 251 0.36 -11.11 -6.51
N GLY A 252 1.16 -12.09 -6.90
CA GLY A 252 2.33 -12.59 -6.16
C GLY A 252 3.38 -11.50 -5.98
N GLY A 253 4.04 -11.47 -4.81
CA GLY A 253 4.94 -10.37 -4.47
C GLY A 253 4.27 -9.03 -4.16
N GLY A 254 2.96 -8.92 -4.42
CA GLY A 254 2.10 -7.84 -3.97
C GLY A 254 1.28 -8.26 -2.75
N ALA A 255 -0.02 -8.54 -2.95
CA ALA A 255 -0.90 -8.93 -1.85
C ALA A 255 -1.08 -10.45 -1.68
N ALA A 256 -0.73 -11.27 -2.66
CA ALA A 256 -0.84 -12.72 -2.57
C ALA A 256 0.31 -13.31 -1.74
N ALA A 257 -0.04 -14.07 -0.70
CA ALA A 257 0.93 -14.66 0.22
C ALA A 257 1.84 -15.67 -0.49
N TRP A 258 3.15 -15.54 -0.32
CA TRP A 258 4.15 -16.42 -0.92
C TRP A 258 3.97 -17.90 -0.54
N ARG A 259 3.68 -18.18 0.74
CA ARG A 259 3.39 -19.54 1.21
C ARG A 259 2.19 -20.15 0.50
N LYS A 260 1.10 -19.39 0.35
CA LYS A 260 -0.14 -19.84 -0.28
C LYS A 260 0.01 -20.00 -1.80
N SER A 261 0.81 -19.14 -2.44
CA SER A 261 1.17 -19.31 -3.85
C SER A 261 2.01 -20.55 -4.06
N HIS A 262 2.99 -20.82 -3.19
CA HIS A 262 3.78 -22.05 -3.24
C HIS A 262 2.92 -23.32 -3.08
N GLU A 263 2.03 -23.37 -2.07
CA GLU A 263 1.09 -24.46 -1.86
C GLU A 263 0.22 -24.71 -3.13
N SER A 264 -0.25 -23.64 -3.74
CA SER A 264 -1.07 -23.70 -4.96
C SER A 264 -0.25 -24.19 -6.18
N THR A 265 1.01 -23.78 -6.29
CA THR A 265 1.92 -24.27 -7.33
C THR A 265 2.21 -25.78 -7.16
N LEU A 266 2.40 -26.25 -5.92
CA LEU A 266 2.52 -27.69 -5.65
C LEU A 266 1.25 -28.49 -6.02
N ALA A 267 0.08 -27.85 -5.95
CA ALA A 267 -1.19 -28.41 -6.41
C ALA A 267 -1.41 -28.29 -7.94
N GLY A 268 -0.41 -27.85 -8.70
CA GLY A 268 -0.42 -27.82 -10.17
C GLY A 268 -0.90 -26.52 -10.79
N LYS A 269 -1.14 -25.46 -10.02
CA LYS A 269 -1.50 -24.14 -10.55
C LYS A 269 -0.30 -23.37 -11.07
N ASN A 270 -0.48 -22.55 -12.11
CA ASN A 270 0.58 -21.70 -12.67
C ASN A 270 0.46 -20.27 -12.13
N LEU A 271 0.97 -20.08 -10.92
CA LEU A 271 0.92 -18.80 -10.19
C LEU A 271 2.26 -18.11 -10.15
N GLU A 272 2.25 -16.79 -9.89
CA GLU A 272 3.42 -16.03 -9.46
C GLU A 272 3.77 -16.40 -8.01
N ASP A 273 4.91 -17.03 -7.81
CA ASP A 273 5.50 -17.39 -6.52
C ASP A 273 6.97 -16.93 -6.48
N ILE A 274 7.72 -17.24 -5.39
CA ILE A 274 9.12 -16.86 -5.26
C ILE A 274 10.00 -17.47 -6.37
N ASP A 275 9.66 -18.64 -6.90
CA ASP A 275 10.44 -19.28 -7.97
C ASP A 275 10.27 -18.58 -9.33
N LYS A 276 9.13 -17.93 -9.57
CA LYS A 276 8.71 -17.43 -10.88
C LYS A 276 8.57 -15.91 -10.98
N THR A 277 8.59 -15.19 -9.84
CA THR A 277 8.47 -13.73 -9.86
C THR A 277 9.66 -13.07 -10.56
N ASP A 278 9.49 -11.80 -10.90
CA ASP A 278 10.53 -11.03 -11.59
C ASP A 278 11.53 -10.43 -10.58
N TYR A 279 12.78 -10.88 -10.67
CA TYR A 279 13.83 -10.51 -9.72
C TYR A 279 14.52 -9.18 -10.00
N HIS A 280 14.07 -8.40 -10.96
CA HIS A 280 14.37 -6.97 -10.97
C HIS A 280 13.57 -6.22 -9.88
N TRP A 281 12.46 -6.77 -9.45
CA TRP A 281 11.62 -6.16 -8.40
C TRP A 281 12.11 -6.43 -6.98
N PHE A 282 12.81 -7.57 -6.78
CA PHE A 282 13.23 -8.09 -5.48
C PHE A 282 14.74 -8.27 -5.42
N LEU A 283 15.27 -8.54 -4.23
CA LEU A 283 16.66 -9.02 -4.07
C LEU A 283 16.81 -10.40 -4.72
N GLU A 284 17.87 -10.62 -5.45
CA GLU A 284 18.17 -11.96 -5.99
C GLU A 284 18.36 -12.99 -4.88
N SER A 285 18.93 -12.57 -3.75
CA SER A 285 19.07 -13.39 -2.54
C SER A 285 17.76 -13.90 -1.97
N GLN A 286 16.61 -13.23 -2.24
CA GLN A 286 15.31 -13.75 -1.85
C GLN A 286 15.03 -15.09 -2.55
N LYS A 287 15.27 -15.17 -3.86
CA LYS A 287 15.11 -16.41 -4.62
C LYS A 287 16.09 -17.49 -4.14
N GLU A 288 17.35 -17.10 -4.00
CA GLU A 288 18.40 -18.04 -3.60
C GLU A 288 18.09 -18.70 -2.25
N ASN A 289 17.56 -17.93 -1.30
CA ASN A 289 17.33 -18.35 0.07
C ASN A 289 15.95 -18.97 0.33
N PHE A 290 14.91 -18.55 -0.42
CA PHE A 290 13.52 -18.85 -0.05
C PHE A 290 12.70 -19.53 -1.14
N ARG A 291 13.30 -19.98 -2.24
CA ARG A 291 12.60 -20.75 -3.28
C ARG A 291 12.13 -22.12 -2.78
N GLY A 292 11.12 -22.67 -3.43
CA GLY A 292 10.52 -23.94 -3.08
C GLY A 292 10.08 -23.99 -1.62
N ASP A 293 10.26 -25.13 -0.95
CA ASP A 293 9.89 -25.30 0.47
C ASP A 293 10.64 -24.36 1.43
N SER A 294 11.75 -23.72 0.98
CA SER A 294 12.43 -22.73 1.80
C SER A 294 11.58 -21.47 2.06
N VAL A 295 10.49 -21.26 1.30
CA VAL A 295 9.51 -20.19 1.57
C VAL A 295 8.98 -20.24 3.01
N TYR A 296 8.90 -21.43 3.60
CA TYR A 296 8.48 -21.60 4.99
C TYR A 296 9.50 -21.09 6.03
N ARG A 297 10.71 -20.72 5.60
CA ARG A 297 11.70 -20.05 6.45
C ARG A 297 11.65 -18.54 6.35
N LEU A 298 10.98 -17.96 5.34
CA LEU A 298 10.86 -16.53 5.20
C LEU A 298 10.18 -15.94 6.45
N PRO A 299 10.79 -14.98 7.19
CA PRO A 299 10.30 -14.54 8.48
C PRO A 299 9.10 -13.59 8.40
N TYR A 300 8.65 -13.28 7.19
CA TYR A 300 7.45 -12.48 6.90
C TYR A 300 6.65 -13.12 5.76
N ASP A 301 5.49 -12.57 5.44
CA ASP A 301 4.75 -12.85 4.20
C ASP A 301 3.94 -11.62 3.78
N GLN A 302 3.34 -11.65 2.58
CA GLN A 302 2.72 -10.48 1.95
C GLN A 302 1.51 -9.90 2.71
N HIS A 303 0.83 -10.70 3.54
CA HIS A 303 -0.17 -10.17 4.47
C HIS A 303 0.42 -9.15 5.47
N GLU A 304 1.71 -9.29 5.83
CA GLU A 304 2.39 -8.32 6.70
C GLU A 304 2.76 -7.04 5.94
N LEU A 305 3.11 -7.14 4.63
CA LEU A 305 3.23 -5.97 3.76
C LEU A 305 1.89 -5.20 3.72
N CYS A 306 0.78 -5.91 3.50
CA CYS A 306 -0.56 -5.30 3.57
C CYS A 306 -0.82 -4.66 4.93
N ALA A 307 -0.50 -5.36 6.03
CA ALA A 307 -0.70 -4.89 7.40
C ALA A 307 0.10 -3.62 7.70
N MET A 308 1.27 -3.40 7.08
CA MET A 308 2.05 -2.17 7.23
C MET A 308 1.29 -0.91 6.79
N VAL A 309 0.23 -1.03 5.99
CA VAL A 309 -0.63 0.10 5.65
C VAL A 309 -1.46 0.55 6.86
N CYS A 310 -1.79 -0.33 7.81
CA CYS A 310 -2.52 0.03 9.02
C CYS A 310 -1.77 1.13 9.83
N PRO A 311 -2.46 2.18 10.32
CA PRO A 311 -3.91 2.35 10.48
C PRO A 311 -4.61 3.03 9.29
N ARG A 312 -3.92 3.27 8.19
CA ARG A 312 -4.41 3.95 6.98
C ARG A 312 -5.33 3.03 6.19
N ALA A 313 -5.94 3.53 5.12
CA ALA A 313 -6.90 2.75 4.36
C ALA A 313 -6.24 1.90 3.26
N LEU A 314 -6.71 0.65 3.10
CA LEU A 314 -6.27 -0.29 2.07
C LEU A 314 -7.47 -0.95 1.38
N LEU A 315 -7.54 -0.84 0.07
CA LEU A 315 -8.46 -1.60 -0.77
C LEU A 315 -7.67 -2.47 -1.75
N LEU A 316 -7.90 -3.78 -1.70
CA LEU A 316 -7.33 -4.75 -2.64
C LEU A 316 -8.38 -5.12 -3.68
N LEU A 317 -8.02 -5.05 -4.95
CA LEU A 317 -8.87 -5.45 -6.06
C LEU A 317 -8.24 -6.65 -6.77
N GLY A 318 -9.00 -7.70 -7.03
CA GLY A 318 -8.54 -8.93 -7.67
C GLY A 318 -9.34 -9.26 -8.92
N ASN A 319 -8.76 -10.14 -9.76
CA ASN A 319 -9.35 -10.65 -10.98
C ASN A 319 -8.99 -12.14 -11.19
N PRO A 320 -9.82 -13.08 -10.75
CA PRO A 320 -9.51 -14.50 -10.77
C PRO A 320 -9.45 -15.11 -12.18
N ASP A 321 -9.86 -14.39 -13.23
CA ASP A 321 -9.70 -14.84 -14.62
C ASP A 321 -8.22 -15.02 -15.02
N TYR A 322 -7.31 -14.40 -14.27
CA TYR A 322 -5.87 -14.48 -14.49
C TYR A 322 -5.22 -15.29 -13.38
N GLU A 323 -5.11 -16.61 -13.56
CA GLU A 323 -4.55 -17.54 -12.57
C GLU A 323 -3.17 -17.06 -12.07
N TRP A 324 -2.36 -16.47 -12.97
CA TRP A 324 -1.05 -15.92 -12.63
C TRP A 324 -1.08 -14.91 -11.47
N LEU A 325 -2.15 -14.15 -11.30
CA LEU A 325 -2.30 -13.14 -10.24
C LEU A 325 -2.52 -13.74 -8.85
N ALA A 326 -2.78 -15.04 -8.75
CA ALA A 326 -2.85 -15.77 -7.48
C ALA A 326 -3.90 -15.23 -6.50
N ASP A 327 -5.09 -14.84 -6.96
CA ASP A 327 -6.14 -14.29 -6.08
C ASP A 327 -6.57 -15.28 -4.99
N GLY A 328 -6.51 -16.59 -5.26
CA GLY A 328 -6.70 -17.62 -4.23
C GLY A 328 -5.67 -17.57 -3.10
N SER A 329 -4.49 -16.99 -3.33
CA SER A 329 -3.46 -16.73 -2.32
C SER A 329 -3.57 -15.31 -1.73
N MET A 330 -4.17 -14.37 -2.46
CA MET A 330 -4.44 -13.02 -1.99
C MET A 330 -5.55 -12.99 -0.93
N LEU A 331 -6.61 -13.76 -1.09
CA LEU A 331 -7.74 -13.76 -0.15
C LEU A 331 -7.31 -14.13 1.28
N PRO A 332 -6.65 -15.28 1.55
CA PRO A 332 -6.18 -15.58 2.92
C PRO A 332 -5.15 -14.58 3.43
N SER A 333 -4.35 -13.97 2.56
CA SER A 333 -3.43 -12.87 2.90
C SER A 333 -4.21 -11.62 3.36
N ALA A 334 -5.23 -11.21 2.63
CA ALA A 334 -6.09 -10.07 2.97
C ALA A 334 -6.82 -10.30 4.30
N GLU A 335 -7.36 -11.50 4.51
CA GLU A 335 -8.02 -11.88 5.77
C GLU A 335 -7.05 -11.83 6.96
N ALA A 336 -5.83 -12.34 6.79
CA ALA A 336 -4.81 -12.29 7.83
C ALA A 336 -4.38 -10.85 8.14
N ALA A 337 -4.15 -10.03 7.13
CA ALA A 337 -3.81 -8.61 7.28
C ALA A 337 -4.91 -7.82 8.00
N LYS A 338 -6.19 -8.04 7.63
CA LYS A 338 -7.33 -7.32 8.20
C LYS A 338 -7.45 -7.47 9.72
N LYS A 339 -6.99 -8.58 10.29
CA LYS A 339 -6.97 -8.79 11.75
C LYS A 339 -6.25 -7.68 12.51
N VAL A 340 -5.28 -6.99 11.85
CA VAL A 340 -4.56 -5.87 12.45
C VAL A 340 -5.47 -4.66 12.63
N TRP A 341 -6.25 -4.30 11.61
CA TRP A 341 -7.24 -3.22 11.71
C TRP A 341 -8.37 -3.56 12.68
N GLU A 342 -8.85 -4.81 12.64
CA GLU A 342 -9.91 -5.28 13.55
C GLU A 342 -9.44 -5.25 15.02
N ARG A 343 -8.18 -5.62 15.29
CA ARG A 343 -7.58 -5.53 16.63
C ARG A 343 -7.63 -4.11 17.21
N PHE A 344 -7.56 -3.11 16.35
CA PHE A 344 -7.56 -1.70 16.78
C PHE A 344 -8.93 -1.02 16.64
N GLY A 345 -9.98 -1.77 16.30
CA GLY A 345 -11.35 -1.26 16.16
C GLY A 345 -11.57 -0.35 14.94
N ILE A 346 -10.76 -0.51 13.90
CA ILE A 346 -10.79 0.26 12.65
C ILE A 346 -10.87 -0.65 11.42
N GLY A 347 -11.52 -1.80 11.55
CA GLY A 347 -11.65 -2.79 10.47
C GLY A 347 -12.30 -2.26 9.20
N ASP A 348 -13.05 -1.17 9.29
CA ASP A 348 -13.67 -0.45 8.18
C ASP A 348 -12.67 0.24 7.23
N ARG A 349 -11.38 0.35 7.62
CA ARG A 349 -10.31 0.94 6.80
C ARG A 349 -9.63 -0.06 5.86
N MET A 350 -9.97 -1.34 5.91
CA MET A 350 -9.44 -2.34 4.98
C MET A 350 -10.56 -3.15 4.37
N GLY A 351 -10.50 -3.35 3.05
CA GLY A 351 -11.42 -4.17 2.29
C GLY A 351 -10.78 -4.81 1.06
N TRP A 352 -11.55 -5.68 0.42
CA TRP A 352 -11.19 -6.27 -0.86
C TRP A 352 -12.42 -6.49 -1.74
N SER A 353 -12.19 -6.51 -3.05
CA SER A 353 -13.18 -6.88 -4.05
C SER A 353 -12.48 -7.72 -5.13
N ILE A 354 -12.78 -9.00 -5.17
CA ILE A 354 -12.25 -9.99 -6.11
C ILE A 354 -13.38 -10.37 -7.03
N VAL A 355 -13.30 -9.97 -8.30
CA VAL A 355 -14.36 -10.16 -9.29
C VAL A 355 -13.74 -10.50 -10.63
N GLY A 356 -14.23 -11.54 -11.28
CA GLY A 356 -13.81 -11.95 -12.62
C GLY A 356 -14.63 -11.32 -13.76
N LYS A 357 -14.51 -11.88 -14.94
CA LYS A 357 -15.20 -11.52 -16.19
C LYS A 357 -14.83 -10.14 -16.74
N HIS A 358 -13.57 -9.74 -16.53
CA HIS A 358 -13.04 -8.51 -17.13
C HIS A 358 -11.56 -8.64 -17.55
N GLY A 359 -11.11 -7.79 -18.44
CA GLY A 359 -9.71 -7.78 -18.87
C GLY A 359 -8.76 -7.33 -17.76
N HIS A 360 -7.51 -7.81 -17.79
CA HIS A 360 -6.45 -7.41 -16.85
C HIS A 360 -6.30 -5.89 -16.81
N CYS A 361 -6.24 -5.32 -15.62
CA CYS A 361 -6.18 -3.89 -15.36
C CYS A 361 -7.36 -3.07 -15.91
N ARG A 362 -8.50 -3.70 -16.15
CA ARG A 362 -9.73 -3.03 -16.60
C ARG A 362 -10.81 -3.19 -15.53
N LEU A 363 -10.83 -2.24 -14.59
CA LEU A 363 -11.82 -2.26 -13.50
C LEU A 363 -13.24 -2.27 -14.09
N PRO A 364 -14.07 -3.30 -13.81
CA PRO A 364 -15.46 -3.34 -14.28
C PRO A 364 -16.32 -2.37 -13.47
N GLU A 365 -17.39 -1.84 -14.07
CA GLU A 365 -18.30 -0.92 -13.39
C GLU A 365 -18.92 -1.53 -12.13
N THR A 366 -19.05 -2.86 -12.10
CA THR A 366 -19.55 -3.59 -10.92
C THR A 366 -18.69 -3.46 -9.68
N GLN A 367 -17.40 -3.05 -9.80
CA GLN A 367 -16.50 -2.76 -8.69
C GLN A 367 -16.40 -1.25 -8.37
N PHE A 368 -17.04 -0.37 -9.14
CA PHE A 368 -17.00 1.06 -8.87
C PHE A 368 -17.52 1.43 -7.47
N PRO A 369 -18.62 0.83 -6.96
CA PRO A 369 -19.13 1.19 -5.65
C PRO A 369 -18.12 1.04 -4.52
N GLU A 370 -17.33 -0.05 -4.51
CA GLU A 370 -16.30 -0.30 -3.50
C GLU A 370 -15.17 0.71 -3.58
N VAL A 371 -14.70 1.01 -4.79
CA VAL A 371 -13.64 1.99 -5.03
C VAL A 371 -14.12 3.41 -4.66
N GLN A 372 -15.34 3.77 -5.07
CA GLN A 372 -15.95 5.05 -4.74
C GLN A 372 -16.11 5.24 -3.23
N ALA A 373 -16.56 4.19 -2.52
CA ALA A 373 -16.73 4.25 -1.07
C ALA A 373 -15.41 4.54 -0.35
N PHE A 374 -14.31 3.89 -0.76
CA PHE A 374 -12.99 4.14 -0.18
C PHE A 374 -12.45 5.54 -0.51
N ILE A 375 -12.60 5.99 -1.75
CA ILE A 375 -12.22 7.34 -2.17
C ILE A 375 -13.04 8.39 -1.38
N ASP A 376 -14.35 8.26 -1.36
CA ASP A 376 -15.25 9.22 -0.71
C ASP A 376 -14.99 9.29 0.79
N ARG A 377 -14.76 8.14 1.45
CA ARG A 377 -14.51 8.12 2.88
C ARG A 377 -13.12 8.62 3.26
N PHE A 378 -12.09 8.10 2.64
CA PHE A 378 -10.71 8.27 3.12
C PHE A 378 -9.94 9.39 2.44
N LEU A 379 -10.39 9.89 1.29
CA LEU A 379 -9.82 11.08 0.67
C LEU A 379 -10.72 12.31 0.79
N LEU A 380 -12.04 12.13 0.81
CA LEU A 380 -12.97 13.25 0.86
C LEU A 380 -13.66 13.43 2.21
N GLY A 381 -13.41 12.54 3.18
CA GLY A 381 -14.00 12.63 4.51
C GLY A 381 -15.52 12.49 4.55
N ARG A 382 -16.13 11.88 3.52
CA ARG A 382 -17.57 11.69 3.46
C ARG A 382 -18.01 10.56 4.39
N ASP A 383 -19.20 10.66 4.94
CA ASP A 383 -19.80 9.61 5.77
C ASP A 383 -20.34 8.47 4.88
N VAL A 384 -19.45 7.57 4.50
CA VAL A 384 -19.74 6.37 3.68
C VAL A 384 -19.27 5.14 4.43
N LYS A 385 -20.09 4.08 4.44
CA LYS A 385 -19.75 2.81 5.08
C LYS A 385 -18.81 1.97 4.21
N THR A 386 -17.74 1.46 4.81
CA THR A 386 -16.73 0.62 4.17
C THR A 386 -16.47 -0.70 4.92
N ASP A 387 -17.17 -0.94 6.03
CA ASP A 387 -16.97 -2.06 6.95
C ASP A 387 -17.23 -3.44 6.32
N ASN A 388 -18.12 -3.54 5.34
CA ASN A 388 -18.55 -4.78 4.69
C ASN A 388 -17.96 -4.99 3.28
N ILE A 389 -16.94 -4.23 2.89
CA ILE A 389 -16.30 -4.41 1.58
C ILE A 389 -15.36 -5.60 1.63
N LYS A 390 -15.92 -6.79 1.38
CA LYS A 390 -15.26 -8.12 1.39
C LYS A 390 -15.84 -9.00 0.27
N ARG A 391 -15.94 -8.42 -0.94
CA ARG A 391 -16.57 -9.09 -2.07
C ARG A 391 -15.65 -10.13 -2.68
N VAL A 392 -16.17 -11.30 -2.96
CA VAL A 392 -15.48 -12.39 -3.66
C VAL A 392 -16.49 -13.03 -4.61
N GLU A 393 -16.20 -12.99 -5.91
CA GLU A 393 -16.97 -13.63 -6.96
C GLU A 393 -16.02 -14.35 -7.91
N ASP A 394 -16.46 -15.51 -8.42
CA ASP A 394 -15.76 -16.31 -9.44
C ASP A 394 -14.36 -16.86 -9.01
N LEU A 395 -13.99 -16.87 -7.71
CA LEU A 395 -12.70 -17.35 -7.19
C LEU A 395 -12.68 -18.88 -7.02
#